data_52091ead2caa92bfb43478e0ae077872
#
_entry.id   52091ead2caa92bfb43478e0ae077872
#
_cell.length_a   1.000
_cell.length_b   1.000
_cell.length_c   1.000
_cell.angle_alpha   90.00
_cell.angle_beta   90.00
_cell.angle_gamma   90.00
#
_symmetry.space_group_name_H-M   'P 1'
#
loop_
_entity.id
_entity.type
_entity.pdbx_description
1 polymer ?
#
loop_
_entity_poly.entity_id
_entity_poly.type
_entity_poly.pdbx_seq_one_letter_code
_entity_poly.pdbx_strand_id
1 'polypeptide(L)'
;MLLLLTLLAAAPLQDTDTTVAVKAGSRLNLDNFDGAVTVTTWNRSAVRIQATHDDDNRVDVDVHLARVDIRGRSRGGPPEIEYRLTVPVDMALEISTHSGDISVEGTRGAVELSTVEGKVTVSGGSGRIQVSSVEGDVTIANADGRIDLSTVDGAVTVTDSRGDVQVSAVDGEIRLDNVNASNVEATTVDGAIDFSGSFTGNGRYRFSSHDGDVTITVPSIDAAVSVSTYEGEFDSDWPVTVRGSNARRRLDFTIGAGNARLELESFDGNVRLRKSVGSRNR
;
A
#
# COMPACT_ATOMS: atom_id res chain seq x y z
N MET A 1 32.76 -24.21 -45.16
CA MET A 1 32.52 -23.34 -44.02
C MET A 1 31.20 -23.79 -43.42
N LEU A 2 31.27 -24.71 -42.42
CA LEU A 2 30.10 -25.32 -41.81
C LEU A 2 29.67 -24.42 -40.64
N LEU A 3 28.49 -23.80 -40.75
CA LEU A 3 27.87 -23.04 -39.63
C LEU A 3 27.29 -24.06 -38.63
N LEU A 4 27.91 -24.17 -37.48
CA LEU A 4 27.37 -24.92 -36.35
C LEU A 4 26.26 -24.04 -35.70
N LEU A 5 25.00 -24.39 -35.94
CA LEU A 5 23.85 -23.81 -35.27
C LEU A 5 23.76 -24.48 -33.88
N THR A 6 24.23 -23.82 -32.84
CA THR A 6 24.01 -24.27 -31.47
C THR A 6 22.55 -23.98 -31.10
N LEU A 7 21.73 -25.03 -31.07
CA LEU A 7 20.40 -25.00 -30.52
C LEU A 7 20.54 -24.84 -28.99
N LEU A 8 20.23 -23.66 -28.44
CA LEU A 8 20.08 -23.47 -27.00
C LEU A 8 18.77 -24.17 -26.63
N ALA A 9 18.86 -25.37 -26.07
CA ALA A 9 17.71 -26.04 -25.50
C ALA A 9 17.33 -25.26 -24.21
N ALA A 10 16.17 -24.58 -24.23
CA ALA A 10 15.57 -24.09 -23.01
C ALA A 10 15.25 -25.30 -22.13
N ALA A 11 15.70 -25.28 -20.87
CA ALA A 11 15.32 -26.29 -19.92
C ALA A 11 13.78 -26.27 -19.74
N PRO A 12 13.12 -27.42 -19.62
CA PRO A 12 11.68 -27.45 -19.39
C PRO A 12 11.38 -26.83 -18.02
N LEU A 13 10.51 -25.81 -18.01
CA LEU A 13 9.94 -25.29 -16.78
C LEU A 13 9.10 -26.40 -16.11
N GLN A 14 9.34 -26.66 -14.83
CA GLN A 14 8.50 -27.56 -14.04
C GLN A 14 7.35 -26.76 -13.42
N ASP A 15 6.13 -27.27 -13.58
CA ASP A 15 4.95 -26.70 -12.98
C ASP A 15 4.53 -27.53 -11.74
N THR A 16 4.52 -26.90 -10.59
CA THR A 16 3.87 -27.45 -9.40
C THR A 16 2.43 -26.98 -9.39
N ASP A 17 1.45 -27.90 -9.37
CA ASP A 17 0.04 -27.58 -9.20
C ASP A 17 -0.55 -28.50 -8.13
N THR A 18 -0.79 -27.95 -6.96
CA THR A 18 -1.36 -28.71 -5.82
C THR A 18 -2.50 -27.95 -5.17
N THR A 19 -3.45 -28.71 -4.60
CA THR A 19 -4.57 -28.11 -3.86
C THR A 19 -4.64 -28.75 -2.49
N VAL A 20 -4.62 -27.93 -1.46
CA VAL A 20 -4.68 -28.37 -0.06
C VAL A 20 -5.96 -27.86 0.61
N ALA A 21 -6.64 -28.73 1.35
CA ALA A 21 -7.82 -28.35 2.11
C ALA A 21 -7.42 -27.55 3.34
N VAL A 22 -8.15 -26.48 3.62
CA VAL A 22 -7.91 -25.59 4.76
C VAL A 22 -9.18 -25.36 5.58
N LYS A 23 -9.02 -24.99 6.84
CA LYS A 23 -10.13 -24.60 7.71
C LYS A 23 -10.44 -23.11 7.58
N ALA A 24 -11.66 -22.71 7.90
CA ALA A 24 -12.00 -21.32 8.03
C ALA A 24 -11.09 -20.63 9.07
N GLY A 25 -10.62 -19.42 8.76
CA GLY A 25 -9.69 -18.66 9.61
C GLY A 25 -8.23 -19.13 9.55
N SER A 26 -7.88 -20.01 8.61
CA SER A 26 -6.48 -20.35 8.36
C SER A 26 -5.70 -19.17 7.79
N ARG A 27 -4.38 -19.18 8.03
CA ARG A 27 -3.41 -18.23 7.48
C ARG A 27 -2.56 -18.93 6.42
N LEU A 28 -2.23 -18.22 5.36
CA LEU A 28 -1.20 -18.59 4.40
C LEU A 28 0.05 -17.79 4.69
N ASN A 29 1.19 -18.46 4.74
CA ASN A 29 2.51 -17.88 4.87
C ASN A 29 3.34 -18.33 3.65
N LEU A 30 3.80 -17.37 2.86
CA LEU A 30 4.69 -17.60 1.72
C LEU A 30 5.99 -16.82 1.94
N ASP A 31 7.09 -17.54 1.88
CA ASP A 31 8.45 -16.99 1.87
C ASP A 31 9.07 -17.30 0.50
N ASN A 32 9.20 -16.27 -0.34
CA ASN A 32 9.78 -16.34 -1.68
C ASN A 32 11.06 -15.53 -1.72
N PHE A 33 12.04 -15.98 -2.49
CA PHE A 33 13.25 -15.19 -2.71
C PHE A 33 13.11 -14.33 -3.96
N ASP A 34 12.81 -14.94 -5.10
CA ASP A 34 12.70 -14.24 -6.38
C ASP A 34 11.52 -14.81 -7.19
N GLY A 35 10.88 -13.93 -7.97
CA GLY A 35 9.75 -14.23 -8.83
C GLY A 35 8.42 -13.66 -8.33
N ALA A 36 7.52 -13.41 -9.27
CA ALA A 36 6.25 -12.77 -8.99
C ALA A 36 5.29 -13.66 -8.17
N VAL A 37 4.54 -13.02 -7.28
CA VAL A 37 3.51 -13.68 -6.46
C VAL A 37 2.15 -13.07 -6.80
N THR A 38 1.26 -13.86 -7.38
CA THR A 38 -0.11 -13.47 -7.69
C THR A 38 -1.08 -14.25 -6.82
N VAL A 39 -1.92 -13.55 -6.07
CA VAL A 39 -2.95 -14.14 -5.20
C VAL A 39 -4.33 -13.71 -5.69
N THR A 40 -5.18 -14.69 -5.97
CA THR A 40 -6.60 -14.51 -6.27
C THR A 40 -7.45 -15.26 -5.25
N THR A 41 -8.74 -14.94 -5.18
CA THR A 41 -9.60 -15.55 -4.18
C THR A 41 -10.74 -16.36 -4.79
N TRP A 42 -11.24 -17.34 -4.01
CA TRP A 42 -12.42 -18.15 -4.33
C TRP A 42 -13.27 -18.46 -3.09
N ASN A 43 -14.45 -19.01 -3.32
CA ASN A 43 -15.37 -19.46 -2.25
C ASN A 43 -15.23 -20.95 -1.93
N ARG A 44 -13.99 -21.46 -1.78
CA ARG A 44 -13.73 -22.86 -1.43
C ARG A 44 -12.82 -22.92 -0.21
N SER A 45 -13.03 -23.91 0.66
CA SER A 45 -12.16 -24.19 1.82
C SER A 45 -10.90 -24.95 1.40
N ALA A 46 -10.16 -24.40 0.46
CA ALA A 46 -8.92 -24.97 -0.06
C ALA A 46 -8.01 -23.86 -0.57
N VAL A 47 -6.72 -24.13 -0.66
CA VAL A 47 -5.71 -23.29 -1.32
C VAL A 47 -5.17 -24.06 -2.51
N ARG A 48 -5.21 -23.46 -3.70
CA ARG A 48 -4.49 -23.96 -4.88
C ARG A 48 -3.19 -23.21 -5.01
N ILE A 49 -2.13 -23.96 -5.15
CA ILE A 49 -0.76 -23.48 -5.26
C ILE A 49 -0.25 -23.92 -6.62
N GLN A 50 -0.03 -22.96 -7.51
CA GLN A 50 0.63 -23.17 -8.79
C GLN A 50 1.96 -22.45 -8.73
N ALA A 51 3.03 -23.13 -9.07
CA ALA A 51 4.35 -22.54 -9.06
C ALA A 51 5.12 -22.98 -10.32
N THR A 52 5.72 -22.04 -10.99
CA THR A 52 6.56 -22.25 -12.17
C THR A 52 8.00 -21.99 -11.79
N HIS A 53 8.86 -22.97 -12.02
CA HIS A 53 10.27 -22.92 -11.60
C HIS A 53 11.15 -23.86 -12.46
N ASP A 54 12.45 -23.69 -12.36
CA ASP A 54 13.42 -24.58 -12.98
C ASP A 54 13.60 -25.89 -12.21
N ASP A 55 14.23 -26.91 -12.84
CA ASP A 55 14.46 -28.26 -12.27
C ASP A 55 15.30 -28.26 -10.97
N ASP A 56 16.11 -27.24 -10.76
CA ASP A 56 16.92 -27.08 -9.53
C ASP A 56 16.13 -26.52 -8.35
N ASN A 57 14.95 -25.97 -8.62
CA ASN A 57 14.05 -25.41 -7.62
C ASN A 57 12.94 -26.40 -7.28
N ARG A 58 12.39 -26.27 -6.10
CA ARG A 58 11.22 -27.01 -5.62
C ARG A 58 10.41 -26.19 -4.65
N VAL A 59 9.12 -26.51 -4.56
CA VAL A 59 8.20 -25.90 -3.62
C VAL A 59 7.88 -26.91 -2.49
N ASP A 60 8.17 -26.53 -1.27
CA ASP A 60 7.75 -27.26 -0.06
C ASP A 60 6.45 -26.62 0.45
N VAL A 61 5.43 -27.45 0.69
CA VAL A 61 4.13 -27.03 1.21
C VAL A 61 3.84 -27.80 2.49
N ASP A 62 3.82 -27.10 3.62
CA ASP A 62 3.52 -27.65 4.92
C ASP A 62 2.14 -27.18 5.38
N VAL A 63 1.24 -28.12 5.66
CA VAL A 63 -0.13 -27.83 6.12
C VAL A 63 -0.27 -28.17 7.59
N HIS A 64 -0.47 -27.17 8.42
CA HIS A 64 -0.77 -27.31 9.84
C HIS A 64 -2.24 -26.93 10.12
N LEU A 65 -2.73 -27.21 11.32
CA LEU A 65 -4.16 -27.08 11.72
C LEU A 65 -4.86 -25.80 11.25
N ALA A 66 -4.16 -24.65 11.22
CA ALA A 66 -4.69 -23.36 10.86
C ALA A 66 -3.70 -22.51 10.02
N ARG A 67 -2.69 -23.16 9.43
CA ARG A 67 -1.64 -22.48 8.66
C ARG A 67 -1.17 -23.33 7.49
N VAL A 68 -0.94 -22.68 6.37
CA VAL A 68 -0.27 -23.24 5.19
C VAL A 68 1.02 -22.48 5.01
N ASP A 69 2.15 -23.15 5.13
CA ASP A 69 3.48 -22.62 4.91
C ASP A 69 3.98 -23.07 3.54
N ILE A 70 4.39 -22.10 2.71
CA ILE A 70 4.93 -22.34 1.37
C ILE A 70 6.33 -21.76 1.33
N ARG A 71 7.31 -22.55 0.88
CA ARG A 71 8.70 -22.13 0.75
C ARG A 71 9.32 -22.66 -0.51
N GLY A 72 10.02 -21.79 -1.23
CA GLY A 72 10.91 -22.18 -2.30
C GLY A 72 12.23 -22.74 -1.76
N ARG A 73 12.75 -23.79 -2.40
CA ARG A 73 14.10 -24.29 -2.15
C ARG A 73 14.82 -24.51 -3.48
N SER A 74 16.13 -24.27 -3.44
CA SER A 74 17.00 -24.49 -4.59
C SER A 74 18.22 -25.33 -4.19
N ARG A 75 18.79 -26.04 -5.17
CA ARG A 75 20.03 -26.81 -5.01
C ARG A 75 21.28 -25.99 -5.25
N GLY A 76 21.19 -24.90 -6.00
CA GLY A 76 22.37 -24.20 -6.53
C GLY A 76 22.44 -22.70 -6.25
N GLY A 77 21.52 -22.12 -5.46
CA GLY A 77 21.46 -20.69 -5.20
C GLY A 77 20.13 -20.26 -4.64
N PRO A 78 19.80 -18.96 -4.63
CA PRO A 78 18.47 -18.50 -4.28
C PRO A 78 17.43 -19.06 -5.25
N PRO A 79 16.24 -19.51 -4.74
CA PRO A 79 15.19 -20.01 -5.62
C PRO A 79 14.52 -18.86 -6.38
N GLU A 80 14.30 -19.06 -7.68
CA GLU A 80 13.48 -18.20 -8.53
C GLU A 80 12.20 -18.97 -8.87
N ILE A 81 11.06 -18.52 -8.31
CA ILE A 81 9.79 -19.23 -8.42
C ILE A 81 8.65 -18.23 -8.58
N GLU A 82 7.90 -18.35 -9.67
CA GLU A 82 6.66 -17.61 -9.86
C GLU A 82 5.49 -18.34 -9.19
N TYR A 83 4.76 -17.66 -8.31
CA TYR A 83 3.60 -18.23 -7.62
C TYR A 83 2.28 -17.65 -8.12
N ARG A 84 1.32 -18.53 -8.39
CA ARG A 84 -0.09 -18.19 -8.57
C ARG A 84 -0.92 -18.95 -7.54
N LEU A 85 -1.41 -18.21 -6.56
CA LEU A 85 -2.16 -18.75 -5.44
C LEU A 85 -3.64 -18.43 -5.60
N THR A 86 -4.51 -19.42 -5.36
CA THR A 86 -5.94 -19.16 -5.22
C THR A 86 -6.38 -19.58 -3.83
N VAL A 87 -6.84 -18.63 -3.03
CA VAL A 87 -7.10 -18.80 -1.60
C VAL A 87 -8.55 -18.52 -1.23
N PRO A 88 -9.06 -19.01 -0.09
CA PRO A 88 -10.34 -18.56 0.44
C PRO A 88 -10.39 -17.05 0.65
N VAL A 89 -11.52 -16.43 0.34
CA VAL A 89 -11.69 -14.96 0.40
C VAL A 89 -11.39 -14.35 1.77
N ASP A 90 -11.63 -15.08 2.86
CA ASP A 90 -11.42 -14.62 4.24
C ASP A 90 -10.07 -15.09 4.83
N MET A 91 -9.19 -15.65 4.01
CA MET A 91 -7.89 -16.16 4.48
C MET A 91 -6.93 -15.02 4.79
N ALA A 92 -6.28 -15.08 5.95
CA ALA A 92 -5.20 -14.16 6.27
C ALA A 92 -3.95 -14.52 5.46
N LEU A 93 -3.29 -13.50 4.89
CA LEU A 93 -2.12 -13.64 4.04
C LEU A 93 -0.90 -12.99 4.71
N GLU A 94 0.21 -13.71 4.72
CA GLU A 94 1.52 -13.22 5.13
C GLU A 94 2.50 -13.63 4.02
N ILE A 95 2.97 -12.65 3.24
CA ILE A 95 3.82 -12.92 2.07
C ILE A 95 5.05 -12.05 2.17
N SER A 96 6.20 -12.71 2.11
CA SER A 96 7.50 -12.05 2.06
C SER A 96 8.24 -12.46 0.79
N THR A 97 8.79 -11.48 0.09
CA THR A 97 9.68 -11.72 -1.05
C THR A 97 10.92 -10.82 -0.97
N HIS A 98 12.02 -11.27 -1.53
CA HIS A 98 13.18 -10.41 -1.67
C HIS A 98 13.11 -9.64 -2.99
N SER A 99 12.77 -10.31 -4.09
CA SER A 99 12.61 -9.68 -5.40
C SER A 99 11.39 -10.25 -6.12
N GLY A 100 10.64 -9.37 -6.79
CA GLY A 100 9.46 -9.73 -7.57
C GLY A 100 8.19 -9.04 -7.10
N ASP A 101 7.27 -8.88 -8.04
CA ASP A 101 6.01 -8.18 -7.81
C ASP A 101 5.04 -9.03 -6.98
N ILE A 102 4.33 -8.38 -6.06
CA ILE A 102 3.24 -9.00 -5.29
C ILE A 102 1.90 -8.40 -5.73
N SER A 103 0.99 -9.23 -6.19
CA SER A 103 -0.38 -8.85 -6.53
C SER A 103 -1.40 -9.66 -5.74
N VAL A 104 -2.28 -8.99 -5.00
CA VAL A 104 -3.35 -9.62 -4.21
C VAL A 104 -4.69 -9.05 -4.61
N GLU A 105 -5.63 -9.92 -5.03
CA GLU A 105 -6.95 -9.50 -5.48
C GLU A 105 -8.09 -10.22 -4.74
N GLY A 106 -9.11 -9.43 -4.38
CA GLY A 106 -10.40 -9.91 -3.90
C GLY A 106 -10.42 -10.45 -2.46
N THR A 107 -9.35 -10.30 -1.69
CA THR A 107 -9.31 -10.75 -0.29
C THR A 107 -10.19 -9.90 0.62
N ARG A 108 -10.74 -10.53 1.66
CA ARG A 108 -11.35 -9.89 2.82
C ARG A 108 -10.61 -10.21 4.13
N GLY A 109 -9.61 -11.07 4.06
CA GLY A 109 -8.74 -11.38 5.20
C GLY A 109 -7.75 -10.27 5.52
N ALA A 110 -7.06 -10.40 6.64
CA ALA A 110 -5.92 -9.57 6.95
C ALA A 110 -4.78 -9.84 5.97
N VAL A 111 -4.06 -8.80 5.58
CA VAL A 111 -2.98 -8.86 4.59
C VAL A 111 -1.71 -8.27 5.21
N GLU A 112 -0.63 -9.03 5.20
CA GLU A 112 0.70 -8.59 5.61
C GLU A 112 1.69 -8.94 4.51
N LEU A 113 2.24 -7.93 3.84
CA LEU A 113 3.14 -8.08 2.70
C LEU A 113 4.46 -7.38 2.97
N SER A 114 5.55 -8.02 2.59
CA SER A 114 6.89 -7.47 2.71
C SER A 114 7.70 -7.78 1.46
N THR A 115 8.31 -6.78 0.86
CA THR A 115 9.24 -6.94 -0.27
C THR A 115 10.46 -6.06 -0.10
N VAL A 116 11.58 -6.48 -0.68
CA VAL A 116 12.76 -5.61 -0.82
C VAL A 116 12.71 -4.92 -2.16
N GLU A 117 12.50 -5.66 -3.24
CA GLU A 117 12.42 -5.11 -4.60
C GLU A 117 11.15 -5.60 -5.30
N GLY A 118 10.41 -4.70 -5.92
CA GLY A 118 9.24 -5.03 -6.71
C GLY A 118 7.99 -4.27 -6.30
N LYS A 119 7.03 -4.24 -7.21
CA LYS A 119 5.76 -3.54 -7.03
C LYS A 119 4.80 -4.36 -6.16
N VAL A 120 4.14 -3.71 -5.22
CA VAL A 120 3.05 -4.31 -4.43
C VAL A 120 1.71 -3.72 -4.85
N THR A 121 0.78 -4.58 -5.25
CA THR A 121 -0.59 -4.18 -5.61
C THR A 121 -1.59 -4.99 -4.79
N VAL A 122 -2.47 -4.32 -4.05
CA VAL A 122 -3.56 -4.96 -3.30
C VAL A 122 -4.90 -4.35 -3.73
N SER A 123 -5.81 -5.17 -4.18
CA SER A 123 -7.19 -4.78 -4.46
C SER A 123 -8.17 -5.51 -3.55
N GLY A 124 -8.86 -4.76 -2.69
CA GLY A 124 -9.67 -5.29 -1.62
C GLY A 124 -8.91 -5.33 -0.29
N GLY A 125 -9.34 -6.19 0.61
CA GLY A 125 -8.83 -6.30 1.98
C GLY A 125 -9.75 -5.63 2.99
N SER A 126 -9.97 -6.33 4.11
CA SER A 126 -10.68 -5.77 5.26
C SER A 126 -9.93 -6.12 6.54
N GLY A 127 -10.12 -5.31 7.56
CA GLY A 127 -9.39 -5.47 8.80
C GLY A 127 -8.02 -4.79 8.76
N ARG A 128 -6.94 -5.55 8.88
CA ARG A 128 -5.59 -4.99 8.86
C ARG A 128 -4.90 -5.29 7.54
N ILE A 129 -4.42 -4.25 6.89
CA ILE A 129 -3.58 -4.31 5.70
C ILE A 129 -2.25 -3.64 6.06
N GLN A 130 -1.19 -4.41 6.06
CA GLN A 130 0.15 -3.94 6.35
C GLN A 130 1.06 -4.27 5.16
N VAL A 131 1.72 -3.25 4.62
CA VAL A 131 2.68 -3.42 3.52
C VAL A 131 3.96 -2.70 3.86
N SER A 132 5.08 -3.39 3.68
CA SER A 132 6.42 -2.84 3.82
C SER A 132 7.21 -3.13 2.55
N SER A 133 7.73 -2.08 1.91
CA SER A 133 8.60 -2.16 0.74
C SER A 133 9.90 -1.40 0.99
N VAL A 134 10.99 -1.84 0.38
CA VAL A 134 12.22 -1.03 0.36
C VAL A 134 12.31 -0.29 -0.97
N GLU A 135 12.22 -1.00 -2.10
CA GLU A 135 12.22 -0.42 -3.44
C GLU A 135 11.01 -0.91 -4.23
N GLY A 136 10.23 0.02 -4.73
CA GLY A 136 9.08 -0.24 -5.57
C GLY A 136 7.78 0.37 -5.09
N ASP A 137 6.89 0.60 -6.02
CA ASP A 137 5.62 1.27 -5.77
C ASP A 137 4.64 0.38 -4.99
N VAL A 138 3.91 0.99 -4.08
CA VAL A 138 2.83 0.34 -3.34
C VAL A 138 1.49 0.93 -3.78
N THR A 139 0.60 0.10 -4.29
CA THR A 139 -0.75 0.49 -4.70
C THR A 139 -1.80 -0.30 -3.94
N ILE A 140 -2.68 0.39 -3.21
CA ILE A 140 -3.82 -0.19 -2.50
C ILE A 140 -5.12 0.39 -3.08
N ALA A 141 -6.06 -0.47 -3.41
CA ALA A 141 -7.37 -0.04 -3.92
C ALA A 141 -8.52 -0.79 -3.24
N ASN A 142 -9.65 -0.11 -3.05
CA ASN A 142 -10.91 -0.70 -2.53
C ASN A 142 -10.75 -1.40 -1.16
N ALA A 143 -9.87 -0.90 -0.31
CA ALA A 143 -9.62 -1.45 1.01
C ALA A 143 -10.60 -0.90 2.06
N ASP A 144 -10.97 -1.73 3.06
CA ASP A 144 -11.85 -1.33 4.16
C ASP A 144 -11.27 -1.82 5.49
N GLY A 145 -10.64 -0.93 6.24
CA GLY A 145 -10.04 -1.26 7.53
C GLY A 145 -8.84 -0.38 7.87
N ARG A 146 -7.93 -0.94 8.64
CA ARG A 146 -6.70 -0.24 9.00
C ARG A 146 -5.60 -0.53 7.96
N ILE A 147 -5.10 0.51 7.35
CA ILE A 147 -4.06 0.48 6.32
C ILE A 147 -2.78 1.08 6.90
N ASP A 148 -1.75 0.26 7.05
CA ASP A 148 -0.42 0.65 7.53
C ASP A 148 0.61 0.39 6.41
N LEU A 149 1.15 1.43 5.80
CA LEU A 149 2.10 1.32 4.67
C LEU A 149 3.43 1.95 5.02
N SER A 150 4.52 1.29 4.65
CA SER A 150 5.86 1.85 4.75
C SER A 150 6.69 1.54 3.51
N THR A 151 7.37 2.53 2.96
CA THR A 151 8.33 2.37 1.86
C THR A 151 9.58 3.22 2.11
N VAL A 152 10.68 2.81 1.53
CA VAL A 152 11.88 3.65 1.53
C VAL A 152 11.96 4.40 0.22
N ASP A 153 11.92 3.70 -0.92
CA ASP A 153 11.97 4.28 -2.26
C ASP A 153 10.81 3.74 -3.09
N GLY A 154 9.97 4.62 -3.56
CA GLY A 154 8.81 4.30 -4.38
C GLY A 154 7.54 5.06 -3.97
N ALA A 155 6.67 5.26 -4.95
CA ALA A 155 5.41 5.95 -4.72
C ALA A 155 4.39 5.07 -3.98
N VAL A 156 3.62 5.71 -3.09
CA VAL A 156 2.49 5.06 -2.41
C VAL A 156 1.19 5.64 -2.92
N THR A 157 0.33 4.79 -3.45
CA THR A 157 -1.00 5.18 -3.92
C THR A 157 -2.09 4.38 -3.21
N VAL A 158 -3.01 5.08 -2.55
CA VAL A 158 -4.21 4.48 -1.94
C VAL A 158 -5.44 5.09 -2.59
N THR A 159 -6.30 4.26 -3.16
CA THR A 159 -7.52 4.72 -3.86
C THR A 159 -8.77 4.05 -3.34
N ASP A 160 -9.90 4.78 -3.37
CA ASP A 160 -11.25 4.27 -3.07
C ASP A 160 -11.33 3.46 -1.76
N SER A 161 -10.63 3.91 -0.72
CA SER A 161 -10.45 3.16 0.51
C SER A 161 -11.12 3.81 1.72
N ARG A 162 -11.45 2.98 2.72
CA ARG A 162 -12.10 3.40 3.96
C ARG A 162 -11.36 2.86 5.18
N GLY A 163 -11.46 3.62 6.28
CA GLY A 163 -10.84 3.26 7.55
C GLY A 163 -9.58 4.07 7.85
N ASP A 164 -8.87 3.71 8.91
CA ASP A 164 -7.69 4.45 9.32
C ASP A 164 -6.52 4.17 8.38
N VAL A 165 -5.82 5.23 7.96
CA VAL A 165 -4.69 5.15 7.02
C VAL A 165 -3.45 5.75 7.65
N GLN A 166 -2.38 4.98 7.69
CA GLN A 166 -1.05 5.42 8.08
C GLN A 166 -0.06 5.08 6.98
N VAL A 167 0.63 6.09 6.46
CA VAL A 167 1.63 5.95 5.40
C VAL A 167 2.91 6.64 5.81
N SER A 168 4.03 5.95 5.66
CA SER A 168 5.36 6.49 5.88
C SER A 168 6.24 6.17 4.68
N ALA A 169 6.77 7.18 4.03
CA ALA A 169 7.75 7.07 2.96
C ALA A 169 9.04 7.81 3.34
N VAL A 170 10.14 7.46 2.72
CA VAL A 170 11.37 8.26 2.82
C VAL A 170 11.54 9.05 1.54
N ASP A 171 11.63 8.38 0.40
CA ASP A 171 11.72 8.98 -0.93
C ASP A 171 10.58 8.46 -1.79
N GLY A 172 9.64 9.34 -2.09
CA GLY A 172 8.49 9.00 -2.92
C GLY A 172 7.23 9.81 -2.62
N GLU A 173 6.43 9.98 -3.67
CA GLU A 173 5.13 10.66 -3.59
C GLU A 173 4.11 9.78 -2.85
N ILE A 174 3.33 10.40 -1.96
CA ILE A 174 2.18 9.78 -1.31
C ILE A 174 0.90 10.35 -1.92
N ARG A 175 0.12 9.51 -2.59
CA ARG A 175 -1.18 9.85 -3.16
C ARG A 175 -2.30 9.08 -2.49
N LEU A 176 -3.20 9.79 -1.83
CA LEU A 176 -4.40 9.25 -1.18
C LEU A 176 -5.63 9.81 -1.89
N ASP A 177 -6.27 9.00 -2.77
CA ASP A 177 -7.37 9.45 -3.60
C ASP A 177 -8.70 8.79 -3.22
N ASN A 178 -9.74 9.61 -3.02
CA ASN A 178 -11.06 9.18 -2.56
C ASN A 178 -11.01 8.34 -1.26
N VAL A 179 -10.19 8.79 -0.30
CA VAL A 179 -10.05 8.14 1.00
C VAL A 179 -11.04 8.72 2.01
N ASN A 180 -11.83 7.83 2.61
CA ASN A 180 -12.82 8.16 3.64
C ASN A 180 -12.40 7.55 4.98
N ALA A 181 -11.71 8.33 5.78
CA ALA A 181 -11.10 7.88 7.04
C ALA A 181 -11.44 8.79 8.22
N SER A 182 -11.34 8.25 9.42
CA SER A 182 -11.40 9.03 10.66
C SER A 182 -10.02 9.47 11.12
N ASN A 183 -8.99 8.70 10.78
CA ASN A 183 -7.61 9.04 11.07
C ASN A 183 -6.77 8.82 9.82
N VAL A 184 -6.02 9.85 9.41
CA VAL A 184 -5.04 9.76 8.33
C VAL A 184 -3.74 10.35 8.83
N GLU A 185 -2.67 9.59 8.70
CA GLU A 185 -1.32 10.07 8.92
C GLU A 185 -0.47 9.71 7.71
N ALA A 186 0.04 10.72 7.02
CA ALA A 186 0.94 10.55 5.88
C ALA A 186 2.20 11.37 6.11
N THR A 187 3.34 10.70 6.09
CA THR A 187 4.63 11.32 6.33
C THR A 187 5.64 10.87 5.28
N THR A 188 6.35 11.82 4.69
CA THR A 188 7.49 11.55 3.81
C THR A 188 8.65 12.49 4.14
N VAL A 189 9.86 12.10 3.76
CA VAL A 189 11.01 12.99 3.85
C VAL A 189 11.16 13.75 2.55
N ASP A 190 11.27 13.05 1.42
CA ASP A 190 11.40 13.63 0.09
C ASP A 190 10.23 13.15 -0.79
N GLY A 191 9.34 14.05 -1.12
CA GLY A 191 8.18 13.76 -1.95
C GLY A 191 6.94 14.58 -1.60
N ALA A 192 6.07 14.73 -2.57
CA ALA A 192 4.80 15.41 -2.38
C ALA A 192 3.76 14.50 -1.68
N ILE A 193 2.82 15.13 -0.97
CA ILE A 193 1.67 14.46 -0.41
C ILE A 193 0.41 15.06 -1.01
N ASP A 194 -0.34 14.23 -1.76
CA ASP A 194 -1.63 14.58 -2.32
C ASP A 194 -2.74 13.77 -1.63
N PHE A 195 -3.67 14.45 -0.99
CA PHE A 195 -4.85 13.84 -0.40
C PHE A 195 -6.12 14.36 -1.07
N SER A 196 -6.97 13.46 -1.49
CA SER A 196 -8.36 13.74 -1.83
C SER A 196 -9.32 12.83 -1.07
N GLY A 197 -10.41 13.39 -0.56
CA GLY A 197 -11.34 12.60 0.24
C GLY A 197 -12.33 13.42 1.02
N SER A 198 -12.80 12.89 2.15
CA SER A 198 -13.69 13.61 3.07
C SER A 198 -13.22 13.47 4.50
N PHE A 199 -13.32 14.57 5.25
CA PHE A 199 -13.07 14.56 6.68
C PHE A 199 -14.32 14.14 7.45
N THR A 200 -14.18 13.24 8.39
CA THR A 200 -15.24 12.89 9.34
C THR A 200 -15.17 13.80 10.58
N GLY A 201 -16.31 14.10 11.19
CA GLY A 201 -16.34 14.86 12.43
C GLY A 201 -15.50 14.15 13.52
N ASN A 202 -14.74 14.89 14.32
CA ASN A 202 -13.79 14.39 15.31
C ASN A 202 -12.58 13.60 14.76
N GLY A 203 -12.36 13.61 13.44
CA GLY A 203 -11.24 12.97 12.81
C GLY A 203 -9.91 13.65 13.09
N ARG A 204 -8.81 12.91 12.89
CA ARG A 204 -7.44 13.42 13.00
C ARG A 204 -6.72 13.18 11.70
N TYR A 205 -6.17 14.25 11.14
CA TYR A 205 -5.51 14.25 9.84
C TYR A 205 -4.17 14.94 9.99
N ARG A 206 -3.10 14.22 9.72
CA ARG A 206 -1.74 14.72 9.77
C ARG A 206 -1.02 14.42 8.48
N PHE A 207 -0.50 15.44 7.85
CA PHE A 207 0.29 15.34 6.62
C PHE A 207 1.58 16.12 6.81
N SER A 208 2.71 15.43 6.67
CA SER A 208 4.02 16.00 6.94
C SER A 208 5.00 15.58 5.85
N SER A 209 5.59 16.55 5.15
CA SER A 209 6.73 16.38 4.25
C SER A 209 7.90 17.22 4.75
N HIS A 210 9.13 16.74 4.58
CA HIS A 210 10.29 17.60 4.79
C HIS A 210 10.60 18.37 3.52
N ASP A 211 10.72 17.70 2.39
CA ASP A 211 10.95 18.31 1.08
C ASP A 211 9.83 17.85 0.11
N GLY A 212 8.89 18.75 -0.14
CA GLY A 212 7.77 18.52 -1.04
C GLY A 212 6.49 19.24 -0.65
N ASP A 213 5.64 19.42 -1.63
CA ASP A 213 4.35 20.09 -1.48
C ASP A 213 3.34 19.18 -0.75
N VAL A 214 2.49 19.77 0.08
CA VAL A 214 1.35 19.09 0.71
C VAL A 214 0.06 19.69 0.17
N THR A 215 -0.70 18.90 -0.59
CA THR A 215 -1.97 19.33 -1.20
C THR A 215 -3.14 18.51 -0.65
N ILE A 216 -4.10 19.20 -0.05
CA ILE A 216 -5.31 18.60 0.50
C ILE A 216 -6.52 19.10 -0.27
N THR A 217 -7.25 18.19 -0.90
CA THR A 217 -8.44 18.49 -1.71
C THR A 217 -9.67 17.83 -1.12
N VAL A 218 -10.58 18.62 -0.55
CA VAL A 218 -11.81 18.13 0.12
C VAL A 218 -13.05 18.94 -0.29
N PRO A 219 -14.26 18.37 -0.30
CA PRO A 219 -15.47 19.09 -0.67
C PRO A 219 -15.91 20.12 0.38
N SER A 220 -15.65 19.83 1.62
CA SER A 220 -15.98 20.67 2.77
C SER A 220 -14.99 20.42 3.88
N ILE A 221 -14.82 21.42 4.75
CA ILE A 221 -13.93 21.34 5.90
C ILE A 221 -14.63 21.91 7.14
N ASP A 222 -14.53 21.18 8.24
CA ASP A 222 -14.95 21.58 9.57
C ASP A 222 -13.88 21.12 10.57
N ALA A 223 -12.81 21.89 10.67
CA ALA A 223 -11.60 21.50 11.39
C ALA A 223 -10.91 22.66 12.10
N ALA A 224 -10.27 22.36 13.21
CA ALA A 224 -9.18 23.13 13.75
C ALA A 224 -7.92 22.78 12.97
N VAL A 225 -7.33 23.78 12.30
CA VAL A 225 -6.23 23.61 11.34
C VAL A 225 -4.97 24.24 11.92
N SER A 226 -3.89 23.48 11.86
CA SER A 226 -2.54 23.96 12.16
C SER A 226 -1.67 23.73 10.93
N VAL A 227 -1.11 24.80 10.38
CA VAL A 227 -0.19 24.74 9.23
C VAL A 227 1.18 25.23 9.67
N SER A 228 2.21 24.45 9.33
CA SER A 228 3.60 24.81 9.57
C SER A 228 4.38 24.71 8.27
N THR A 229 4.98 25.80 7.82
CA THR A 229 5.91 25.81 6.68
C THR A 229 7.10 26.70 7.00
N TYR A 230 8.28 26.32 6.52
CA TYR A 230 9.51 27.06 6.80
C TYR A 230 9.98 27.90 5.61
N GLU A 231 10.09 27.28 4.43
CA GLU A 231 10.52 27.95 3.17
C GLU A 231 9.44 27.97 2.09
N GLY A 232 8.21 27.49 2.40
CA GLY A 232 7.09 27.46 1.47
C GLY A 232 6.00 28.46 1.78
N GLU A 233 4.97 28.49 0.94
CA GLU A 233 3.78 29.33 1.07
C GLU A 233 2.56 28.47 1.43
N PHE A 234 1.64 29.05 2.21
CA PHE A 234 0.32 28.47 2.46
C PHE A 234 -0.73 29.15 1.58
N ASP A 235 -1.49 28.35 0.84
CA ASP A 235 -2.60 28.81 0.01
C ASP A 235 -3.88 28.03 0.28
N SER A 236 -5.04 28.71 0.35
CA SER A 236 -6.30 28.11 0.74
C SER A 236 -7.48 28.70 -0.03
N ASP A 237 -8.34 27.82 -0.54
CA ASP A 237 -9.63 28.19 -1.15
C ASP A 237 -10.69 28.62 -0.12
N TRP A 238 -10.46 28.39 1.17
CA TRP A 238 -11.34 28.84 2.25
C TRP A 238 -10.84 30.17 2.84
N PRO A 239 -11.78 31.04 3.25
CA PRO A 239 -11.40 32.26 3.97
C PRO A 239 -10.77 31.89 5.32
N VAL A 240 -9.52 32.30 5.50
CA VAL A 240 -8.74 32.05 6.69
C VAL A 240 -8.61 33.34 7.51
N THR A 241 -9.02 33.29 8.79
CA THR A 241 -8.77 34.38 9.73
C THR A 241 -7.71 33.92 10.72
N VAL A 242 -6.49 34.40 10.55
CA VAL A 242 -5.38 34.07 11.46
C VAL A 242 -5.51 34.87 12.75
N ARG A 243 -5.58 34.17 13.88
CA ARG A 243 -5.57 34.79 15.22
C ARG A 243 -4.17 34.65 15.82
N GLY A 244 -3.42 35.75 15.86
CA GLY A 244 -2.13 35.84 16.56
C GLY A 244 -0.92 35.82 15.62
N SER A 245 0.05 36.65 15.94
CA SER A 245 1.19 36.98 15.09
C SER A 245 2.55 36.48 15.62
N ASN A 246 2.65 35.21 16.02
CA ASN A 246 3.98 34.58 16.03
C ASN A 246 4.31 33.92 14.68
N ALA A 247 3.90 34.48 13.67
CA ALA A 247 3.36 34.21 12.39
C ALA A 247 4.42 34.11 11.27
N ARG A 248 5.61 33.64 11.52
CA ARG A 248 6.49 33.34 10.37
C ARG A 248 6.63 31.85 10.06
N ARG A 249 6.13 30.97 10.91
CA ARG A 249 6.34 29.52 10.77
C ARG A 249 5.14 28.64 11.10
N ARG A 250 4.12 29.14 11.82
CA ARG A 250 2.93 28.36 12.19
C ARG A 250 1.68 29.21 12.16
N LEU A 251 0.66 28.72 11.48
CA LEU A 251 -0.65 29.33 11.36
C LEU A 251 -1.68 28.40 12.02
N ASP A 252 -2.37 28.87 13.06
CA ASP A 252 -3.45 28.15 13.71
C ASP A 252 -4.77 28.91 13.44
N PHE A 253 -5.75 28.22 12.89
CA PHE A 253 -7.06 28.76 12.57
C PHE A 253 -8.15 27.70 12.60
N THR A 254 -9.41 28.11 12.55
CA THR A 254 -10.55 27.21 12.56
C THR A 254 -11.43 27.48 11.35
N ILE A 255 -11.84 26.45 10.65
CA ILE A 255 -12.84 26.49 9.60
C ILE A 255 -14.05 25.74 10.08
N GLY A 256 -15.26 26.36 10.03
CA GLY A 256 -16.47 25.77 10.59
C GLY A 256 -16.50 25.80 12.13
N ALA A 257 -16.99 24.72 12.73
CA ALA A 257 -17.04 24.54 14.20
C ALA A 257 -15.72 23.99 14.78
N GLY A 258 -14.84 23.46 13.94
CA GLY A 258 -13.54 22.92 14.36
C GLY A 258 -13.61 21.50 14.93
N ASN A 259 -14.54 20.69 14.45
CA ASN A 259 -14.78 19.35 14.99
C ASN A 259 -13.63 18.38 14.70
N ALA A 260 -13.05 18.43 13.51
CA ALA A 260 -11.87 17.63 13.17
C ALA A 260 -10.58 18.38 13.53
N ARG A 261 -9.47 17.67 13.54
CA ARG A 261 -8.12 18.23 13.68
C ARG A 261 -7.31 17.97 12.43
N LEU A 262 -6.76 19.02 11.83
CA LEU A 262 -5.93 18.96 10.64
C LEU A 262 -4.57 19.60 10.93
N GLU A 263 -3.51 18.82 10.78
CA GLU A 263 -2.13 19.25 10.90
C GLU A 263 -1.43 19.10 9.56
N LEU A 264 -0.91 20.21 9.02
CA LEU A 264 -0.21 20.27 7.75
C LEU A 264 1.19 20.82 7.98
N GLU A 265 2.20 20.09 7.52
CA GLU A 265 3.58 20.48 7.74
C GLU A 265 4.40 20.23 6.46
N SER A 266 5.13 21.26 6.02
CA SER A 266 6.18 21.12 5.01
C SER A 266 7.34 22.02 5.41
N PHE A 267 8.57 21.48 5.41
CA PHE A 267 9.73 22.29 5.73
C PHE A 267 10.16 23.10 4.48
N ASP A 268 10.36 22.42 3.35
CA ASP A 268 10.65 23.03 2.05
C ASP A 268 9.61 22.58 1.02
N GLY A 269 8.57 23.37 0.88
CA GLY A 269 7.44 23.08 -0.01
C GLY A 269 6.19 23.85 0.38
N ASN A 270 5.25 23.93 -0.54
CA ASN A 270 4.02 24.69 -0.36
C ASN A 270 2.93 23.81 0.25
N VAL A 271 2.12 24.42 1.10
CA VAL A 271 0.94 23.76 1.67
C VAL A 271 -0.31 24.35 1.01
N ARG A 272 -1.10 23.49 0.35
CA ARG A 272 -2.30 23.90 -0.38
C ARG A 272 -3.54 23.21 0.16
N LEU A 273 -4.55 24.02 0.50
CA LEU A 273 -5.84 23.53 0.95
C LEU A 273 -6.89 23.87 -0.12
N ARG A 274 -7.35 22.88 -0.86
CA ARG A 274 -8.19 23.03 -2.07
C ARG A 274 -9.59 22.51 -1.86
N LYS A 275 -10.55 23.21 -2.47
CA LYS A 275 -11.94 22.75 -2.50
C LYS A 275 -12.17 21.87 -3.74
N SER A 276 -12.58 20.61 -3.52
CA SER A 276 -12.96 19.77 -4.65
C SER A 276 -14.19 20.34 -5.34
N VAL A 277 -14.08 20.57 -6.64
CA VAL A 277 -15.23 20.92 -7.46
C VAL A 277 -16.03 19.64 -7.66
N GLY A 278 -17.23 19.56 -7.07
CA GLY A 278 -18.09 18.39 -7.22
C GLY A 278 -18.22 18.02 -8.69
N SER A 279 -17.92 16.76 -9.01
CA SER A 279 -18.19 16.20 -10.33
C SER A 279 -19.68 16.42 -10.65
N ARG A 280 -20.00 17.34 -11.56
CA ARG A 280 -21.32 17.40 -12.14
C ARG A 280 -21.51 16.11 -12.92
N ASN A 281 -22.28 15.17 -12.35
CA ASN A 281 -22.77 14.03 -13.08
C ASN A 281 -23.31 14.49 -14.43
N ARG A 282 -22.69 14.05 -15.49
CA ARG A 282 -23.25 14.06 -16.83
C ARG A 282 -23.95 12.74 -17.10
#